data_76af43a0cb4d74d81a4fc21ea427f485
#
_entry.id   76af43a0cb4d74d81a4fc21ea427f485
#
_cell.length_a   1.000
_cell.length_b   1.000
_cell.length_c   1.000
_cell.angle_alpha   90.00
_cell.angle_beta   90.00
_cell.angle_gamma   90.00
#
_symmetry.space_group_name_H-M   'P 1'
#
loop_
_entity.id
_entity.type
_entity.pdbx_description
1 polymer ?
#
loop_
_entity_poly.entity_id
_entity_poly.type
_entity_poly.pdbx_seq_one_letter_code
_entity_poly.pdbx_strand_id
1 'polypeptide(L)'
;MKNKYTIPKKIKNIKYSKKEVKIKWYEDGTLNASANCIDRHLKDKKDKTAIIWVGDDPKDTKKISYKQLHNEVSKAANGLRKLGIKKGDRVTIYLTMIPELAILMLACARIGAVHSI
;
A
#
# COMPACT_ATOMS: atom_id res chain seq x y z
N MET A 1 -13.10 -0.57 -12.69
CA MET A 1 -13.51 -0.13 -11.33
C MET A 1 -13.25 1.35 -11.20
N LYS A 2 -14.27 2.19 -11.03
CA LYS A 2 -14.07 3.62 -10.76
C LYS A 2 -13.45 3.78 -9.37
N ASN A 3 -12.32 4.48 -9.28
CA ASN A 3 -11.66 4.79 -8.01
C ASN A 3 -12.62 5.59 -7.12
N LYS A 4 -13.12 4.95 -6.07
CA LYS A 4 -13.94 5.59 -5.03
C LYS A 4 -13.07 6.22 -3.92
N TYR A 5 -11.93 6.83 -4.27
CA TYR A 5 -11.13 7.50 -3.26
C TYR A 5 -11.48 8.97 -3.23
N THR A 6 -12.00 9.42 -2.12
CA THR A 6 -12.23 10.84 -1.87
C THR A 6 -10.99 11.40 -1.19
N ILE A 7 -10.20 12.19 -1.91
CA ILE A 7 -9.10 12.93 -1.29
C ILE A 7 -9.76 14.05 -0.48
N PRO A 8 -9.45 14.18 0.82
CA PRO A 8 -9.98 15.27 1.65
C PRO A 8 -9.64 16.62 1.01
N LYS A 9 -10.65 17.44 0.76
CA LYS A 9 -10.44 18.74 0.08
C LYS A 9 -9.79 19.80 0.96
N LYS A 10 -9.91 19.67 2.27
CA LYS A 10 -9.26 20.56 3.29
C LYS A 10 -9.17 19.84 4.62
N ILE A 11 -8.10 20.13 5.38
CA ILE A 11 -8.02 19.82 6.81
C ILE A 11 -9.03 20.73 7.51
N LYS A 12 -10.24 20.25 7.75
CA LYS A 12 -11.30 21.10 8.29
C LYS A 12 -11.31 21.15 9.82
N ASN A 13 -10.84 20.15 10.51
CA ASN A 13 -10.88 20.14 11.98
C ASN A 13 -9.79 19.24 12.56
N ILE A 14 -8.76 19.83 13.09
CA ILE A 14 -7.89 19.19 14.09
C ILE A 14 -8.58 19.44 15.43
N LYS A 15 -9.31 18.46 15.96
CA LYS A 15 -9.84 18.54 17.32
C LYS A 15 -8.80 17.96 18.28
N TYR A 16 -8.13 18.82 18.99
CA TYR A 16 -7.31 18.45 20.12
C TYR A 16 -8.09 18.73 21.42
N SER A 17 -8.27 17.74 22.25
CA SER A 17 -8.81 17.88 23.60
C SER A 17 -7.73 17.52 24.62
N LYS A 18 -7.41 18.44 25.54
CA LYS A 18 -6.50 18.17 26.66
C LYS A 18 -7.05 17.17 27.67
N LYS A 19 -8.37 16.93 27.66
CA LYS A 19 -9.05 15.97 28.56
C LYS A 19 -9.11 14.56 27.97
N GLU A 20 -9.19 14.47 26.65
CA GLU A 20 -9.14 13.21 25.93
C GLU A 20 -8.01 13.33 24.87
N VAL A 21 -6.99 12.51 24.96
CA VAL A 21 -5.93 12.45 23.92
C VAL A 21 -6.54 11.82 22.68
N LYS A 22 -7.37 12.58 21.98
CA LYS A 22 -8.10 12.15 20.79
C LYS A 22 -7.74 13.07 19.63
N ILE A 23 -6.82 12.61 18.80
CA ILE A 23 -6.41 13.32 17.60
C ILE A 23 -7.14 12.70 16.42
N LYS A 24 -7.87 13.49 15.65
CA LYS A 24 -8.59 13.07 14.46
C LYS A 24 -8.09 13.86 13.26
N TRP A 25 -7.60 13.13 12.28
CA TRP A 25 -7.07 13.66 11.03
C TRP A 25 -7.88 13.16 9.85
N TYR A 26 -8.29 14.06 8.93
CA TYR A 26 -8.94 13.72 7.67
C TYR A 26 -10.15 12.77 7.81
N GLU A 27 -11.05 13.05 8.79
CA GLU A 27 -12.21 12.19 9.08
C GLU A 27 -13.20 12.05 7.91
N ASP A 28 -13.21 13.03 7.01
CA ASP A 28 -14.07 13.13 5.83
C ASP A 28 -13.48 12.47 4.58
N GLY A 29 -12.29 11.90 4.69
CA GLY A 29 -11.57 11.30 3.56
C GLY A 29 -11.46 9.79 3.66
N THR A 30 -11.48 9.14 2.50
CA THR A 30 -11.15 7.72 2.36
C THR A 30 -9.97 7.58 1.41
N LEU A 31 -8.99 6.77 1.80
CA LEU A 31 -7.78 6.55 1.03
C LEU A 31 -7.47 5.05 1.01
N ASN A 32 -7.00 4.56 -0.15
CA ASN A 32 -6.31 3.29 -0.22
C ASN A 32 -4.81 3.55 -0.32
N ALA A 33 -4.05 3.11 0.69
CA ALA A 33 -2.61 3.36 0.76
C ALA A 33 -1.86 2.81 -0.46
N SER A 34 -2.21 1.60 -0.93
CA SER A 34 -1.59 1.00 -2.12
C SER A 34 -1.83 1.85 -3.38
N ALA A 35 -3.06 2.31 -3.60
CA ALA A 35 -3.36 3.16 -4.74
C ALA A 35 -2.64 4.52 -4.65
N ASN A 36 -2.56 5.09 -3.45
CA ASN A 36 -1.84 6.35 -3.23
C ASN A 36 -0.33 6.20 -3.44
N CYS A 37 0.25 5.07 -3.04
CA CYS A 37 1.69 4.80 -3.22
C CYS A 37 2.06 4.45 -4.66
N ILE A 38 1.17 3.83 -5.43
CA ILE A 38 1.50 3.25 -6.74
C ILE A 38 0.71 3.89 -7.87
N ASP A 39 -0.63 3.74 -7.85
CA ASP A 39 -1.49 3.99 -9.02
C ASP A 39 -1.43 5.45 -9.46
N ARG A 40 -1.39 6.38 -8.51
CA ARG A 40 -1.28 7.83 -8.80
C ARG A 40 -0.02 8.20 -9.60
N HIS A 41 1.02 7.37 -9.54
CA HIS A 41 2.30 7.62 -10.23
C HIS A 41 2.40 6.97 -11.61
N LEU A 42 1.42 6.12 -12.00
CA LEU A 42 1.50 5.39 -13.27
C LEU A 42 1.40 6.29 -14.49
N LYS A 43 0.69 7.41 -14.37
CA LYS A 43 0.54 8.36 -15.49
C LYS A 43 1.87 8.98 -15.89
N ASP A 44 2.62 9.49 -14.93
CA ASP A 44 3.77 10.36 -15.17
C ASP A 44 5.12 9.72 -14.79
N LYS A 45 5.11 8.63 -14.03
CA LYS A 45 6.32 8.01 -13.45
C LYS A 45 6.37 6.50 -13.59
N LYS A 46 5.58 5.92 -14.52
CA LYS A 46 5.44 4.45 -14.65
C LYS A 46 6.76 3.70 -14.78
N ASP A 47 7.72 4.28 -15.48
CA ASP A 47 9.03 3.68 -15.77
C ASP A 47 10.13 4.09 -14.77
N LYS A 48 9.82 5.00 -13.81
CA LYS A 48 10.74 5.35 -12.73
C LYS A 48 10.85 4.20 -11.73
N THR A 49 12.04 4.06 -11.14
CA THR A 49 12.28 3.09 -10.08
C THR A 49 11.47 3.46 -8.85
N ALA A 50 10.66 2.52 -8.37
CA ALA A 50 9.85 2.62 -7.16
C ALA A 50 10.54 1.92 -5.98
N ILE A 51 11.24 0.80 -6.23
CA ILE A 51 11.97 0.04 -5.22
C ILE A 51 13.37 -0.25 -5.75
N ILE A 52 14.36 -0.04 -4.90
CA ILE A 52 15.71 -0.56 -5.06
C ILE A 52 15.93 -1.54 -3.92
N TRP A 53 16.15 -2.80 -4.26
CA TRP A 53 16.50 -3.83 -3.31
C TRP A 53 17.95 -4.21 -3.49
N VAL A 54 18.65 -4.43 -2.40
CA VAL A 54 20.04 -4.88 -2.34
C VAL A 54 20.08 -6.10 -1.45
N GLY A 55 20.62 -7.21 -1.96
CA GLY A 55 20.80 -8.44 -1.22
C GLY A 55 21.97 -8.38 -0.24
N ASP A 56 22.24 -9.50 0.41
CA ASP A 56 23.39 -9.63 1.31
C ASP A 56 24.73 -9.45 0.56
N ASP A 57 24.82 -9.93 -0.69
CA ASP A 57 25.87 -9.53 -1.61
C ASP A 57 25.44 -8.20 -2.28
N PRO A 58 26.22 -7.10 -2.13
CA PRO A 58 25.92 -5.82 -2.77
C PRO A 58 25.81 -5.86 -4.30
N LYS A 59 26.35 -6.91 -4.93
CA LYS A 59 26.20 -7.14 -6.38
C LYS A 59 24.80 -7.64 -6.74
N ASP A 60 24.09 -8.24 -5.80
CA ASP A 60 22.71 -8.70 -5.98
C ASP A 60 21.75 -7.53 -5.73
N THR A 61 21.51 -6.77 -6.78
CA THR A 61 20.66 -5.57 -6.73
C THR A 61 19.51 -5.69 -7.72
N LYS A 62 18.29 -5.38 -7.27
CA LYS A 62 17.08 -5.41 -8.09
C LYS A 62 16.38 -4.04 -8.06
N LYS A 63 16.08 -3.51 -9.25
CA LYS A 63 15.29 -2.28 -9.42
C LYS A 63 13.91 -2.65 -9.97
N ILE A 64 12.87 -2.15 -9.32
CA ILE A 64 11.47 -2.39 -9.70
C ILE A 64 10.84 -1.04 -10.01
N SER A 65 10.30 -0.88 -11.23
CA SER A 65 9.61 0.34 -11.63
C SER A 65 8.20 0.40 -11.02
N TYR A 66 7.56 1.59 -11.02
CA TYR A 66 6.17 1.74 -10.59
C TYR A 66 5.22 0.84 -11.38
N LYS A 67 5.43 0.69 -12.68
CA LYS A 67 4.64 -0.21 -13.53
C LYS A 67 4.79 -1.68 -13.13
N GLN A 68 6.02 -2.12 -12.91
CA GLN A 68 6.30 -3.49 -12.46
C GLN A 68 5.69 -3.74 -11.07
N LEU A 69 5.91 -2.81 -10.13
CA LEU A 69 5.34 -2.90 -8.78
C LEU A 69 3.82 -2.97 -8.82
N HIS A 70 3.15 -2.14 -9.63
CA HIS A 70 1.70 -2.20 -9.82
C HIS A 70 1.24 -3.57 -10.28
N ASN A 71 1.92 -4.16 -11.27
CA ASN A 71 1.56 -5.46 -11.81
C ASN A 71 1.72 -6.56 -10.75
N GLU A 72 2.84 -6.58 -10.04
CA GLU A 72 3.10 -7.62 -9.02
C GLU A 72 2.14 -7.47 -7.82
N VAL A 73 1.89 -6.25 -7.34
CA VAL A 73 0.91 -5.99 -6.28
C VAL A 73 -0.50 -6.40 -6.71
N SER A 74 -0.87 -6.16 -7.96
CA SER A 74 -2.19 -6.54 -8.48
C SER A 74 -2.34 -8.05 -8.60
N LYS A 75 -1.30 -8.77 -9.05
CA LYS A 75 -1.28 -10.25 -9.08
C LYS A 75 -1.42 -10.83 -7.67
N ALA A 76 -0.60 -10.34 -6.73
CA ALA A 76 -0.63 -10.77 -5.33
C ALA A 76 -2.01 -10.52 -4.69
N ALA A 77 -2.60 -9.33 -4.89
CA ALA A 77 -3.93 -8.99 -4.41
C ALA A 77 -5.02 -9.91 -4.97
N ASN A 78 -4.93 -10.27 -6.25
CA ASN A 78 -5.85 -11.23 -6.88
C ASN A 78 -5.64 -12.65 -6.34
N GLY A 79 -4.40 -13.05 -6.06
CA GLY A 79 -4.07 -14.31 -5.41
C GLY A 79 -4.71 -14.42 -4.02
N LEU A 80 -4.52 -13.39 -3.17
CA LEU A 80 -5.12 -13.33 -1.85
C LEU A 80 -6.66 -13.41 -1.91
N ARG A 81 -7.29 -12.72 -2.87
CA ARG A 81 -8.75 -12.81 -3.08
C ARG A 81 -9.20 -14.20 -3.49
N LYS A 82 -8.44 -14.90 -4.35
CA LYS A 82 -8.76 -16.29 -4.73
C LYS A 82 -8.67 -17.25 -3.54
N LEU A 83 -7.80 -16.97 -2.58
CA LEU A 83 -7.71 -17.69 -1.31
C LEU A 83 -8.83 -17.30 -0.33
N GLY A 84 -9.75 -16.43 -0.71
CA GLY A 84 -10.90 -16.04 0.11
C GLY A 84 -10.65 -14.83 1.02
N ILE A 85 -9.48 -14.21 0.99
CA ILE A 85 -9.15 -13.04 1.83
C ILE A 85 -10.01 -11.84 1.44
N LYS A 86 -10.66 -11.21 2.44
CA LYS A 86 -11.56 -10.08 2.29
C LYS A 86 -11.06 -8.87 3.09
N LYS A 87 -11.71 -7.74 2.89
CA LYS A 87 -11.49 -6.53 3.70
C LYS A 87 -11.69 -6.82 5.20
N GLY A 88 -10.72 -6.46 6.01
CA GLY A 88 -10.72 -6.66 7.45
C GLY A 88 -10.11 -7.98 7.91
N ASP A 89 -9.86 -8.93 7.01
CA ASP A 89 -9.16 -10.15 7.35
C ASP A 89 -7.70 -9.86 7.71
N ARG A 90 -7.12 -10.71 8.55
CA ARG A 90 -5.73 -10.59 9.00
C ARG A 90 -4.84 -11.57 8.24
N VAL A 91 -3.75 -11.05 7.71
CA VAL A 91 -2.75 -11.81 6.96
C VAL A 91 -1.41 -11.67 7.67
N THR A 92 -0.86 -12.77 8.16
CA THR A 92 0.50 -12.79 8.70
C THR A 92 1.48 -13.01 7.54
N ILE A 93 2.47 -12.13 7.44
CA ILE A 93 3.53 -12.20 6.44
C ILE A 93 4.81 -12.62 7.16
N TYR A 94 5.31 -13.81 6.81
CA TYR A 94 6.56 -14.35 7.35
C TYR A 94 7.59 -14.48 6.23
N LEU A 95 8.29 -13.38 5.95
CA LEU A 95 9.31 -13.28 4.89
C LEU A 95 10.53 -12.52 5.41
N THR A 96 11.67 -12.77 4.81
CA THR A 96 12.88 -11.95 4.97
C THR A 96 12.73 -10.62 4.22
N MET A 97 13.77 -9.75 4.28
CA MET A 97 13.76 -8.43 3.63
C MET A 97 13.95 -8.54 2.11
N ILE A 98 12.99 -9.16 1.44
CA ILE A 98 12.94 -9.32 -0.02
C ILE A 98 11.84 -8.43 -0.61
N PRO A 99 11.90 -8.10 -1.93
CA PRO A 99 10.90 -7.24 -2.58
C PRO A 99 9.45 -7.72 -2.40
N GLU A 100 9.25 -9.03 -2.33
CA GLU A 100 7.96 -9.69 -2.16
C GLU A 100 7.28 -9.30 -0.83
N LEU A 101 8.04 -8.97 0.21
CA LEU A 101 7.50 -8.44 1.47
C LEU A 101 6.71 -7.15 1.22
N ALA A 102 7.34 -6.17 0.56
CA ALA A 102 6.69 -4.90 0.24
C ALA A 102 5.50 -5.09 -0.71
N ILE A 103 5.61 -6.00 -1.67
CA ILE A 103 4.53 -6.34 -2.61
C ILE A 103 3.31 -6.89 -1.86
N LEU A 104 3.51 -7.83 -0.92
CA LEU A 104 2.42 -8.41 -0.13
C LEU A 104 1.77 -7.41 0.83
N MET A 105 2.57 -6.55 1.48
CA MET A 105 2.03 -5.45 2.31
C MET A 105 1.10 -4.55 1.50
N LEU A 106 1.55 -4.13 0.31
CA LEU A 106 0.77 -3.28 -0.59
C LEU A 106 -0.43 -4.01 -1.19
N ALA A 107 -0.33 -5.34 -1.42
CA ALA A 107 -1.46 -6.16 -1.86
C ALA A 107 -2.54 -6.26 -0.78
N CYS A 108 -2.18 -6.50 0.48
CA CYS A 108 -3.11 -6.48 1.61
C CYS A 108 -3.81 -5.12 1.72
N ALA A 109 -3.04 -4.02 1.70
CA ALA A 109 -3.60 -2.68 1.73
C ALA A 109 -4.55 -2.42 0.54
N ARG A 110 -4.24 -2.95 -0.65
CA ARG A 110 -5.07 -2.80 -1.85
C ARG A 110 -6.46 -3.42 -1.69
N ILE A 111 -6.55 -4.59 -1.07
CA ILE A 111 -7.83 -5.29 -0.84
C ILE A 111 -8.51 -4.92 0.49
N GLY A 112 -7.83 -4.12 1.32
CA GLY A 112 -8.32 -3.71 2.64
C GLY A 112 -8.15 -4.77 3.72
N ALA A 113 -7.27 -5.76 3.52
CA ALA A 113 -6.85 -6.69 4.55
C ALA A 113 -5.84 -6.04 5.50
N VAL A 114 -5.81 -6.49 6.74
CA VAL A 114 -4.84 -6.07 7.75
C VAL A 114 -3.64 -7.01 7.67
N HIS A 115 -2.43 -6.49 7.56
CA HIS A 115 -1.23 -7.31 7.58
C HIS A 115 -0.46 -7.14 8.89
N SER A 116 0.23 -8.19 9.29
CA SER A 116 1.22 -8.23 10.37
C SER A 116 2.49 -8.87 9.85
N ILE A 117 3.63 -8.39 10.27
CA ILE A 117 4.96 -8.87 9.89
C ILE A 117 5.62 -9.45 11.15
#